data_82d7e99a30782adacf96a2702430bbcf
#
_entry.id   82d7e99a30782adacf96a2702430bbcf
#
_cell.length_a   1.000
_cell.length_b   1.000
_cell.length_c   1.000
_cell.angle_alpha   90.00
_cell.angle_beta   90.00
_cell.angle_gamma   90.00
#
_symmetry.space_group_name_H-M   'P 1'
#
loop_
_entity.id
_entity.type
_entity.pdbx_description
1 polymer ?
#
loop_
_entity_poly.entity_id
_entity_poly.type
_entity_poly.pdbx_seq_one_letter_code
_entity_poly.pdbx_strand_id
1 'polypeptide(L)'
;MEPRLPFVRSVLVIASAAVLALAAYVFVCLQMVQDYGSGSHAGGGSVDAVVVMGAAQYDGRPSPMLEARLQSALENWREGRTKWIAVTGGKQQGDRYTEAGASTKWLVANSVPASAVLGEETGRSTWESLDALAPVLRQNGVRSVRVITTDWHVARAVMTLREFGFSVVGEPAGAEGHTSYGSRSWREAVGVAIGRLIGFDRLYRITG
;
A
#
# COMPACT_ATOMS: atom_id res chain seq x y z
N MET A 1 42.40 18.96 -36.95
CA MET A 1 41.92 18.46 -35.67
C MET A 1 40.45 18.82 -35.54
N GLU A 2 39.61 18.06 -36.23
CA GLU A 2 38.17 18.01 -36.07
C GLU A 2 37.73 16.58 -36.39
N PRO A 3 37.05 15.91 -35.53
CA PRO A 3 35.59 15.77 -35.53
C PRO A 3 35.00 15.44 -34.15
N ARG A 4 34.72 16.41 -33.31
CA ARG A 4 34.00 16.20 -32.05
C ARG A 4 32.46 16.36 -32.22
N LEU A 5 32.00 16.98 -33.29
CA LEU A 5 30.61 17.28 -33.57
C LEU A 5 29.68 16.05 -33.70
N PRO A 6 30.04 14.97 -34.45
CA PRO A 6 29.16 13.80 -34.56
C PRO A 6 29.04 13.03 -33.23
N PHE A 7 30.11 12.94 -32.47
CA PHE A 7 30.12 12.27 -31.15
C PHE A 7 29.20 13.01 -30.15
N VAL A 8 29.31 14.33 -30.05
CA VAL A 8 28.46 15.16 -29.18
C VAL A 8 26.97 15.03 -29.55
N ARG A 9 26.66 15.04 -30.86
CA ARG A 9 25.28 14.82 -31.33
C ARG A 9 24.74 13.46 -30.94
N SER A 10 25.52 12.40 -31.09
CA SER A 10 25.13 11.05 -30.71
C SER A 10 24.90 10.94 -29.20
N VAL A 11 25.77 11.53 -28.40
CA VAL A 11 25.59 11.55 -26.90
C VAL A 11 24.32 12.31 -26.53
N LEU A 12 24.04 13.46 -27.13
CA LEU A 12 22.82 14.23 -26.89
C LEU A 12 21.55 13.46 -27.27
N VAL A 13 21.55 12.78 -28.41
CA VAL A 13 20.42 11.94 -28.85
C VAL A 13 20.18 10.79 -27.89
N ILE A 14 21.23 10.08 -27.49
CA ILE A 14 21.11 8.98 -26.51
C ILE A 14 20.61 9.51 -25.15
N ALA A 15 21.17 10.62 -24.67
CA ALA A 15 20.72 11.22 -23.42
C ALA A 15 19.25 11.66 -23.48
N SER A 16 18.84 12.30 -24.58
CA SER A 16 17.44 12.70 -24.79
C SER A 16 16.50 11.48 -24.85
N ALA A 17 16.90 10.41 -25.55
CA ALA A 17 16.12 9.18 -25.61
C ALA A 17 16.00 8.51 -24.21
N ALA A 18 17.06 8.51 -23.41
CA ALA A 18 17.04 7.97 -22.04
C ALA A 18 16.11 8.79 -21.13
N VAL A 19 16.14 10.11 -21.22
CA VAL A 19 15.23 10.99 -20.47
C VAL A 19 13.77 10.75 -20.86
N LEU A 20 13.48 10.65 -22.15
CA LEU A 20 12.13 10.36 -22.63
C LEU A 20 11.66 8.97 -22.19
N ALA A 21 12.51 7.96 -22.25
CA ALA A 21 12.18 6.62 -21.77
C ALA A 21 11.89 6.60 -20.25
N LEU A 22 12.69 7.32 -19.45
CA LEU A 22 12.45 7.46 -18.02
C LEU A 22 11.12 8.19 -17.73
N ALA A 23 10.85 9.29 -18.44
CA ALA A 23 9.60 10.03 -18.30
C ALA A 23 8.38 9.16 -18.65
N ALA A 24 8.46 8.41 -19.76
CA ALA A 24 7.42 7.46 -20.17
C ALA A 24 7.23 6.36 -19.12
N TYR A 25 8.31 5.83 -18.56
CA TYR A 25 8.24 4.81 -17.50
C TYR A 25 7.55 5.33 -16.23
N VAL A 26 7.92 6.53 -15.76
CA VAL A 26 7.27 7.16 -14.60
C VAL A 26 5.80 7.46 -14.89
N PHE A 27 5.47 7.89 -16.10
CA PHE A 27 4.09 8.09 -16.53
C PHE A 27 3.28 6.80 -16.50
N VAL A 28 3.83 5.68 -16.98
CA VAL A 28 3.20 4.35 -16.87
C VAL A 28 2.96 3.99 -15.39
N CYS A 29 3.92 4.23 -14.50
CA CYS A 29 3.74 3.99 -13.08
C CYS A 29 2.66 4.90 -12.47
N LEU A 30 2.51 6.14 -12.93
CA LEU A 30 1.42 7.01 -12.52
C LEU A 30 0.06 6.47 -12.95
N GLN A 31 -0.07 5.99 -14.20
CA GLN A 31 -1.29 5.31 -14.66
C GLN A 31 -1.62 4.08 -13.80
N MET A 32 -0.61 3.27 -13.45
CA MET A 32 -0.80 2.12 -12.56
C MET A 32 -1.33 2.56 -11.17
N VAL A 33 -0.77 3.61 -10.58
CA VAL A 33 -1.26 4.13 -9.28
C VAL A 33 -2.74 4.52 -9.38
N GLN A 34 -3.13 5.14 -10.48
CA GLN A 34 -4.52 5.55 -10.72
C GLN A 34 -5.45 4.38 -10.98
N ASP A 35 -5.02 3.41 -11.79
CA ASP A 35 -5.79 2.20 -12.09
C ASP A 35 -6.09 1.41 -10.81
N TYR A 36 -5.08 1.20 -9.97
CA TYR A 36 -5.29 0.57 -8.66
C TYR A 36 -6.17 1.41 -7.74
N GLY A 37 -5.98 2.73 -7.76
CA GLY A 37 -6.74 3.67 -6.95
C GLY A 37 -8.20 3.82 -7.38
N SER A 38 -8.55 3.53 -8.64
CA SER A 38 -9.93 3.56 -9.13
C SER A 38 -10.81 2.43 -8.60
N GLY A 39 -10.21 1.41 -7.96
CA GLY A 39 -10.93 0.22 -7.52
C GLY A 39 -11.23 -0.79 -8.62
N SER A 40 -10.80 -0.55 -9.85
CA SER A 40 -11.01 -1.48 -10.98
C SER A 40 -10.43 -2.88 -10.72
N HIS A 41 -9.46 -2.97 -9.83
CA HIS A 41 -8.80 -4.21 -9.41
C HIS A 41 -9.35 -4.78 -8.09
N ALA A 42 -10.39 -4.17 -7.51
CA ALA A 42 -10.90 -4.56 -6.19
C ALA A 42 -11.58 -5.94 -6.18
N GLY A 43 -12.04 -6.47 -7.29
CA GLY A 43 -12.61 -7.81 -7.43
C GLY A 43 -13.58 -8.21 -6.31
N GLY A 44 -14.70 -8.86 -6.61
CA GLY A 44 -15.69 -9.29 -5.60
C GLY A 44 -15.40 -10.64 -4.93
N GLY A 45 -14.26 -11.28 -5.23
CA GLY A 45 -13.93 -12.63 -4.74
C GLY A 45 -13.51 -12.68 -3.28
N SER A 46 -13.62 -13.87 -2.67
CA SER A 46 -13.13 -14.14 -1.32
C SER A 46 -11.60 -14.22 -1.28
N VAL A 47 -11.02 -13.83 -0.15
CA VAL A 47 -9.59 -13.92 0.16
C VAL A 47 -9.40 -14.52 1.55
N ASP A 48 -8.21 -15.04 1.86
CA ASP A 48 -7.95 -15.61 3.18
C ASP A 48 -7.94 -14.51 4.27
N ALA A 49 -7.37 -13.34 3.96
CA ALA A 49 -7.32 -12.22 4.89
C ALA A 49 -7.56 -10.87 4.19
N VAL A 50 -8.20 -9.97 4.89
CA VAL A 50 -8.22 -8.53 4.58
C VAL A 50 -7.10 -7.87 5.39
N VAL A 51 -6.24 -7.09 4.74
CA VAL A 51 -5.17 -6.30 5.37
C VAL A 51 -5.53 -4.83 5.34
N VAL A 52 -5.75 -4.25 6.51
CA VAL A 52 -6.03 -2.81 6.68
C VAL A 52 -4.71 -2.10 6.94
N MET A 53 -4.29 -1.24 6.03
CA MET A 53 -3.12 -0.38 6.25
C MET A 53 -3.43 0.69 7.28
N GLY A 54 -2.49 0.92 8.19
CA GLY A 54 -2.58 1.97 9.20
C GLY A 54 -2.78 3.37 8.61
N ALA A 55 -3.38 4.21 9.41
CA ALA A 55 -3.49 5.66 9.23
C ALA A 55 -3.55 6.29 10.63
N ALA A 56 -3.71 7.60 10.72
CA ALA A 56 -3.73 8.27 12.02
C ALA A 56 -4.80 7.73 12.98
N GLN A 57 -4.51 7.74 14.27
CA GLN A 57 -5.44 7.54 15.36
C GLN A 57 -5.39 8.73 16.33
N TYR A 58 -6.45 8.97 17.08
CA TYR A 58 -6.57 10.06 18.04
C TYR A 58 -6.94 9.48 19.40
N ASP A 59 -5.93 9.28 20.24
CA ASP A 59 -6.07 8.75 21.61
C ASP A 59 -6.86 7.42 21.68
N GLY A 60 -6.54 6.47 20.80
CA GLY A 60 -7.18 5.16 20.70
C GLY A 60 -8.48 5.13 19.89
N ARG A 61 -8.80 6.22 19.20
CA ARG A 61 -9.91 6.28 18.22
C ARG A 61 -9.33 6.37 16.81
N PRO A 62 -9.79 5.55 15.86
CA PRO A 62 -9.41 5.70 14.47
C PRO A 62 -9.71 7.11 13.94
N SER A 63 -8.81 7.67 13.12
CA SER A 63 -9.13 8.85 12.32
C SER A 63 -10.23 8.54 11.30
N PRO A 64 -10.93 9.51 10.74
CA PRO A 64 -11.93 9.26 9.69
C PRO A 64 -11.40 8.43 8.53
N MET A 65 -10.13 8.64 8.14
CA MET A 65 -9.48 7.86 7.09
C MET A 65 -9.27 6.39 7.50
N LEU A 66 -8.82 6.14 8.73
CA LEU A 66 -8.63 4.79 9.25
C LEU A 66 -9.99 4.10 9.45
N GLU A 67 -10.99 4.82 9.95
CA GLU A 67 -12.34 4.29 10.16
C GLU A 67 -12.99 3.85 8.84
N ALA A 68 -12.84 4.62 7.76
CA ALA A 68 -13.34 4.22 6.45
C ALA A 68 -12.70 2.93 5.93
N ARG A 69 -11.40 2.72 6.16
CA ARG A 69 -10.71 1.45 5.84
C ARG A 69 -11.25 0.29 6.68
N LEU A 70 -11.48 0.53 7.97
CA LEU A 70 -12.03 -0.46 8.89
C LEU A 70 -13.48 -0.82 8.53
N GLN A 71 -14.26 0.15 8.09
CA GLN A 71 -15.63 -0.06 7.61
C GLN A 71 -15.65 -0.99 6.39
N SER A 72 -14.78 -0.74 5.40
CA SER A 72 -14.63 -1.62 4.24
C SER A 72 -14.18 -3.03 4.64
N ALA A 73 -13.25 -3.16 5.59
CA ALA A 73 -12.84 -4.46 6.10
C ALA A 73 -13.98 -5.20 6.83
N LEU A 74 -14.78 -4.48 7.61
CA LEU A 74 -15.94 -5.01 8.30
C LEU A 74 -17.02 -5.50 7.33
N GLU A 75 -17.24 -4.80 6.22
CA GLU A 75 -18.16 -5.21 5.15
C GLU A 75 -17.68 -6.52 4.51
N ASN A 76 -16.40 -6.62 4.15
CA ASN A 76 -15.80 -7.87 3.64
C ASN A 76 -15.97 -9.03 4.64
N TRP A 77 -15.82 -8.78 5.94
CA TRP A 77 -16.03 -9.77 6.99
C TRP A 77 -17.49 -10.20 7.08
N ARG A 78 -18.43 -9.26 7.15
CA ARG A 78 -19.87 -9.54 7.28
C ARG A 78 -20.44 -10.31 6.09
N GLU A 79 -19.89 -10.09 4.91
CA GLU A 79 -20.25 -10.81 3.69
C GLU A 79 -19.60 -12.19 3.56
N GLY A 80 -18.79 -12.61 4.53
CA GLY A 80 -18.09 -13.88 4.52
C GLY A 80 -16.98 -13.98 3.46
N ARG A 81 -16.48 -12.83 2.96
CA ARG A 81 -15.43 -12.79 1.95
C ARG A 81 -14.03 -13.01 2.50
N THR A 82 -13.88 -12.99 3.81
CA THR A 82 -12.59 -13.19 4.47
C THR A 82 -12.73 -13.94 5.79
N LYS A 83 -11.68 -14.67 6.16
CA LYS A 83 -11.57 -15.35 7.45
C LYS A 83 -10.82 -14.53 8.50
N TRP A 84 -9.92 -13.66 8.07
CA TRP A 84 -9.06 -12.86 8.94
C TRP A 84 -9.11 -11.39 8.56
N ILE A 85 -9.10 -10.51 9.56
CA ILE A 85 -8.79 -9.09 9.35
C ILE A 85 -7.44 -8.83 10.01
N ALA A 86 -6.46 -8.46 9.21
CA ALA A 86 -5.16 -8.04 9.68
C ALA A 86 -5.08 -6.50 9.70
N VAL A 87 -4.61 -5.93 10.79
CA VAL A 87 -4.48 -4.48 10.97
C VAL A 87 -3.03 -4.12 11.22
N THR A 88 -2.54 -3.06 10.60
CA THR A 88 -1.14 -2.62 10.73
C THR A 88 -1.04 -1.20 11.25
N GLY A 89 0.10 -0.89 11.83
CA GLY A 89 0.52 0.45 12.18
C GLY A 89 0.91 0.61 13.65
N GLY A 90 2.12 1.10 13.84
CA GLY A 90 2.68 1.43 15.14
C GLY A 90 2.08 2.71 15.73
N LYS A 91 2.87 3.43 16.51
CA LYS A 91 2.48 4.70 17.12
C LYS A 91 3.49 5.80 16.81
N GLN A 92 3.01 7.03 16.75
CA GLN A 92 3.87 8.21 16.70
C GLN A 92 4.48 8.50 18.07
N GLN A 93 5.55 9.27 18.08
CA GLN A 93 6.16 9.71 19.35
C GLN A 93 5.15 10.51 20.17
N GLY A 94 4.93 10.10 21.42
CA GLY A 94 3.95 10.70 22.32
C GLY A 94 2.58 10.03 22.34
N ASP A 95 2.29 9.16 21.38
CA ASP A 95 1.03 8.42 21.35
C ASP A 95 0.98 7.37 22.45
N ARG A 96 -0.21 7.22 23.08
CA ARG A 96 -0.49 6.13 24.03
C ARG A 96 -0.88 4.83 23.34
N TYR A 97 -1.49 4.92 22.18
CA TYR A 97 -2.06 3.80 21.43
C TYR A 97 -1.40 3.67 20.07
N THR A 98 -1.34 2.43 19.56
CA THR A 98 -0.95 2.15 18.17
C THR A 98 -2.15 2.28 17.24
N GLU A 99 -1.89 2.49 15.94
CA GLU A 99 -2.96 2.49 14.94
C GLU A 99 -3.62 1.11 14.85
N ALA A 100 -2.83 0.03 14.91
CA ALA A 100 -3.35 -1.35 14.92
C ALA A 100 -4.15 -1.66 16.19
N GLY A 101 -3.72 -1.18 17.36
CA GLY A 101 -4.46 -1.35 18.60
C GLY A 101 -5.81 -0.63 18.59
N ALA A 102 -5.84 0.62 18.09
CA ALA A 102 -7.09 1.37 17.89
C ALA A 102 -8.02 0.67 16.88
N SER A 103 -7.47 0.12 15.81
CA SER A 103 -8.20 -0.64 14.78
C SER A 103 -8.79 -1.92 15.35
N THR A 104 -8.02 -2.69 16.11
CA THR A 104 -8.49 -3.92 16.78
C THR A 104 -9.64 -3.62 17.72
N LYS A 105 -9.51 -2.59 18.56
CA LYS A 105 -10.56 -2.17 19.48
C LYS A 105 -11.85 -1.80 18.75
N TRP A 106 -11.73 -1.07 17.66
CA TRP A 106 -12.87 -0.66 16.82
C TRP A 106 -13.57 -1.87 16.18
N LEU A 107 -12.82 -2.82 15.61
CA LEU A 107 -13.35 -4.04 15.00
C LEU A 107 -14.08 -4.92 16.03
N VAL A 108 -13.49 -5.10 17.20
CA VAL A 108 -14.11 -5.89 18.28
C VAL A 108 -15.41 -5.23 18.78
N ALA A 109 -15.44 -3.90 18.90
CA ALA A 109 -16.64 -3.16 19.24
C ALA A 109 -17.74 -3.28 18.16
N ASN A 110 -17.36 -3.59 16.90
CA ASN A 110 -18.27 -3.85 15.78
C ASN A 110 -18.54 -5.35 15.54
N SER A 111 -18.36 -6.18 16.58
CA SER A 111 -18.70 -7.61 16.61
C SER A 111 -17.78 -8.52 15.80
N VAL A 112 -16.56 -8.09 15.44
CA VAL A 112 -15.54 -9.00 14.93
C VAL A 112 -14.89 -9.72 16.11
N PRO A 113 -14.84 -11.05 16.15
CA PRO A 113 -14.15 -11.76 17.24
C PRO A 113 -12.68 -11.38 17.30
N ALA A 114 -12.16 -11.12 18.50
CA ALA A 114 -10.74 -10.78 18.67
C ALA A 114 -9.80 -11.85 18.10
N SER A 115 -10.23 -13.13 18.15
CA SER A 115 -9.49 -14.25 17.57
C SER A 115 -9.41 -14.24 16.04
N ALA A 116 -10.20 -13.42 15.36
CA ALA A 116 -10.18 -13.23 13.91
C ALA A 116 -9.39 -11.98 13.49
N VAL A 117 -8.85 -11.22 14.45
CA VAL A 117 -8.05 -10.03 14.18
C VAL A 117 -6.57 -10.32 14.40
N LEU A 118 -5.76 -10.06 13.37
CA LEU A 118 -4.31 -10.18 13.42
C LEU A 118 -3.70 -8.77 13.48
N GLY A 119 -2.97 -8.44 14.54
CA GLY A 119 -2.39 -7.11 14.76
C GLY A 119 -0.88 -7.07 14.49
N GLU A 120 -0.43 -6.02 13.81
CA GLU A 120 0.98 -5.63 13.69
C GLU A 120 1.11 -4.19 14.21
N GLU A 121 1.89 -3.98 15.27
CA GLU A 121 1.92 -2.73 16.04
C GLU A 121 3.29 -2.03 16.06
N THR A 122 4.26 -2.53 15.30
CA THR A 122 5.66 -2.09 15.42
C THR A 122 6.13 -1.22 14.25
N GLY A 123 5.58 -1.46 13.07
CA GLY A 123 6.01 -0.82 11.83
C GLY A 123 5.69 0.68 11.79
N ARG A 124 6.65 1.46 11.30
CA ARG A 124 6.56 2.92 11.12
C ARG A 124 6.51 3.33 9.65
N SER A 125 6.68 2.39 8.76
CA SER A 125 6.59 2.55 7.31
C SER A 125 5.76 1.42 6.70
N THR A 126 5.35 1.59 5.45
CA THR A 126 4.63 0.53 4.70
C THR A 126 5.41 -0.77 4.66
N TRP A 127 6.73 -0.68 4.39
CA TRP A 127 7.59 -1.87 4.32
C TRP A 127 7.67 -2.57 5.67
N GLU A 128 8.05 -1.85 6.73
CA GLU A 128 8.18 -2.43 8.09
C GLU A 128 6.89 -3.11 8.54
N SER A 129 5.75 -2.44 8.39
CA SER A 129 4.46 -3.01 8.78
C SER A 129 4.13 -4.28 8.02
N LEU A 130 4.38 -4.32 6.71
CA LEU A 130 4.08 -5.50 5.91
C LEU A 130 5.11 -6.61 6.08
N ASP A 131 6.39 -6.29 6.32
CA ASP A 131 7.44 -7.25 6.65
C ASP A 131 7.15 -7.94 7.99
N ALA A 132 6.78 -7.17 9.01
CA ALA A 132 6.40 -7.71 10.32
C ALA A 132 5.08 -8.50 10.27
N LEU A 133 4.12 -8.10 9.44
CA LEU A 133 2.84 -8.79 9.28
C LEU A 133 2.96 -10.09 8.47
N ALA A 134 3.83 -10.15 7.47
CA ALA A 134 3.92 -11.29 6.56
C ALA A 134 4.13 -12.65 7.25
N PRO A 135 5.00 -12.81 8.25
CA PRO A 135 5.12 -14.07 9.01
C PRO A 135 3.84 -14.41 9.78
N VAL A 136 3.13 -13.42 10.32
CA VAL A 136 1.86 -13.63 11.05
C VAL A 136 0.80 -14.18 10.10
N LEU A 137 0.67 -13.60 8.90
CA LEU A 137 -0.24 -14.09 7.86
C LEU A 137 0.09 -15.54 7.47
N ARG A 138 1.37 -15.86 7.23
CA ARG A 138 1.79 -17.22 6.85
C ARG A 138 1.50 -18.26 7.93
N GLN A 139 1.74 -17.93 9.21
CA GLN A 139 1.45 -18.80 10.36
C GLN A 139 -0.05 -19.12 10.46
N ASN A 140 -0.92 -18.22 10.03
CA ASN A 140 -2.37 -18.42 9.96
C ASN A 140 -2.86 -19.02 8.64
N GLY A 141 -1.95 -19.52 7.79
CA GLY A 141 -2.28 -20.20 6.53
C GLY A 141 -2.76 -19.29 5.41
N VAL A 142 -2.57 -17.97 5.54
CA VAL A 142 -2.98 -16.97 4.55
C VAL A 142 -2.08 -17.04 3.33
N ARG A 143 -2.68 -17.08 2.15
CA ARG A 143 -2.02 -17.04 0.83
C ARG A 143 -2.56 -15.93 -0.07
N SER A 144 -3.83 -15.58 0.12
CA SER A 144 -4.51 -14.54 -0.63
C SER A 144 -4.95 -13.41 0.30
N VAL A 145 -4.69 -12.17 -0.10
CA VAL A 145 -5.02 -11.00 0.71
C VAL A 145 -5.70 -9.93 -0.12
N ARG A 146 -6.62 -9.21 0.51
CA ARG A 146 -7.19 -7.96 0.05
C ARG A 146 -6.61 -6.85 0.89
N VAL A 147 -5.82 -5.95 0.29
CA VAL A 147 -5.25 -4.81 1.02
C VAL A 147 -6.14 -3.59 0.84
N ILE A 148 -6.55 -3.00 1.97
CA ILE A 148 -7.41 -1.82 2.03
C ILE A 148 -6.57 -0.62 2.48
N THR A 149 -6.53 0.40 1.64
CA THR A 149 -5.85 1.65 1.92
C THR A 149 -6.43 2.79 1.07
N THR A 150 -5.87 4.02 1.17
CA THR A 150 -6.27 5.13 0.29
C THR A 150 -5.88 4.88 -1.17
N ASP A 151 -6.66 5.42 -2.09
CA ASP A 151 -6.55 5.29 -3.54
C ASP A 151 -5.11 5.42 -4.06
N TRP A 152 -4.43 6.54 -3.74
CA TRP A 152 -3.05 6.80 -4.18
C TRP A 152 -2.02 5.80 -3.63
N HIS A 153 -2.35 5.04 -2.58
CA HIS A 153 -1.42 4.12 -1.90
C HIS A 153 -1.63 2.65 -2.27
N VAL A 154 -2.76 2.29 -2.89
CA VAL A 154 -3.13 0.89 -3.19
C VAL A 154 -2.05 0.19 -4.01
N ALA A 155 -1.57 0.81 -5.08
CA ALA A 155 -0.57 0.20 -5.96
C ALA A 155 0.69 -0.24 -5.20
N ARG A 156 1.25 0.63 -4.35
CA ARG A 156 2.45 0.33 -3.58
C ARG A 156 2.20 -0.78 -2.56
N ALA A 157 1.09 -0.73 -1.83
CA ALA A 157 0.75 -1.77 -0.86
C ALA A 157 0.57 -3.14 -1.51
N VAL A 158 -0.13 -3.21 -2.66
CA VAL A 158 -0.29 -4.44 -3.45
C VAL A 158 1.06 -5.00 -3.89
N MET A 159 1.93 -4.16 -4.46
CA MET A 159 3.21 -4.59 -4.98
C MET A 159 4.15 -5.07 -3.86
N THR A 160 4.15 -4.38 -2.72
CA THR A 160 4.93 -4.80 -1.55
C THR A 160 4.47 -6.16 -1.03
N LEU A 161 3.17 -6.40 -0.87
CA LEU A 161 2.64 -7.69 -0.43
C LEU A 161 2.91 -8.82 -1.45
N ARG A 162 2.91 -8.52 -2.75
CA ARG A 162 3.31 -9.47 -3.79
C ARG A 162 4.78 -9.85 -3.71
N GLU A 163 5.67 -8.92 -3.34
CA GLU A 163 7.09 -9.20 -3.10
C GLU A 163 7.27 -10.18 -1.93
N PHE A 164 6.38 -10.14 -0.93
CA PHE A 164 6.31 -11.16 0.12
C PHE A 164 5.66 -12.49 -0.30
N GLY A 165 5.22 -12.63 -1.55
CA GLY A 165 4.72 -13.90 -2.12
C GLY A 165 3.22 -14.13 -1.94
N PHE A 166 2.44 -13.14 -1.56
CA PHE A 166 0.98 -13.26 -1.46
C PHE A 166 0.29 -13.02 -2.81
N SER A 167 -0.85 -13.67 -3.02
CA SER A 167 -1.81 -13.27 -4.05
C SER A 167 -2.60 -12.07 -3.55
N VAL A 168 -2.57 -10.94 -4.26
CA VAL A 168 -3.04 -9.66 -3.69
C VAL A 168 -4.04 -8.97 -4.61
N VAL A 169 -5.16 -8.56 -4.02
CA VAL A 169 -6.16 -7.66 -4.57
C VAL A 169 -6.09 -6.34 -3.80
N GLY A 170 -6.16 -5.21 -4.50
CA GLY A 170 -6.18 -3.88 -3.88
C GLY A 170 -7.58 -3.30 -3.81
N GLU A 171 -7.96 -2.74 -2.66
CA GLU A 171 -9.23 -2.08 -2.46
C GLU A 171 -9.01 -0.67 -1.90
N PRO A 172 -9.34 0.39 -2.65
CA PRO A 172 -9.30 1.74 -2.13
C PRO A 172 -10.46 2.00 -1.17
N ALA A 173 -10.19 2.63 -0.03
CA ALA A 173 -11.19 3.04 0.94
C ALA A 173 -10.91 4.44 1.48
N GLY A 174 -11.97 5.15 1.88
CA GLY A 174 -11.87 6.44 2.55
C GLY A 174 -11.62 7.64 1.65
N ALA A 175 -11.93 7.51 0.36
CA ALA A 175 -11.79 8.58 -0.59
C ALA A 175 -13.12 8.85 -1.31
N GLU A 176 -13.94 9.73 -0.79
CA GLU A 176 -15.01 10.32 -1.58
C GLU A 176 -14.38 11.18 -2.70
N GLY A 177 -14.49 10.69 -3.94
CA GLY A 177 -14.23 11.50 -5.13
C GLY A 177 -12.79 11.77 -5.52
N HIS A 178 -11.85 10.87 -5.30
CA HIS A 178 -10.42 11.15 -5.48
C HIS A 178 -9.84 10.58 -6.77
N THR A 179 -10.20 11.17 -7.88
CA THR A 179 -9.46 11.03 -9.15
C THR A 179 -8.47 12.18 -9.37
N SER A 180 -7.98 12.84 -8.32
CA SER A 180 -7.08 13.95 -8.53
C SER A 180 -5.64 13.49 -8.69
N TYR A 181 -5.03 13.87 -9.80
CA TYR A 181 -3.60 13.87 -10.10
C TYR A 181 -2.83 14.79 -9.12
N GLY A 182 -2.99 14.55 -7.82
CA GLY A 182 -2.37 15.35 -6.78
C GLY A 182 -0.89 15.01 -6.58
N SER A 183 -0.20 15.84 -5.83
CA SER A 183 1.21 15.64 -5.46
C SER A 183 1.47 14.28 -4.80
N ARG A 184 0.48 13.68 -4.14
CA ARG A 184 0.56 12.36 -3.53
C ARG A 184 0.68 11.24 -4.56
N SER A 185 -0.15 11.26 -5.61
CA SER A 185 -0.10 10.26 -6.69
C SER A 185 1.25 10.27 -7.42
N TRP A 186 1.85 11.44 -7.64
CA TRP A 186 3.19 11.55 -8.21
C TRP A 186 4.27 10.97 -7.30
N ARG A 187 4.22 11.25 -6.00
CA ARG A 187 5.18 10.67 -5.04
C ARG A 187 5.08 9.15 -5.01
N GLU A 188 3.86 8.62 -5.01
CA GLU A 188 3.64 7.17 -5.08
C GLU A 188 4.10 6.59 -6.41
N ALA A 189 3.85 7.26 -7.54
CA ALA A 189 4.32 6.81 -8.85
C ALA A 189 5.85 6.70 -8.91
N VAL A 190 6.57 7.67 -8.36
CA VAL A 190 8.03 7.62 -8.23
C VAL A 190 8.47 6.47 -7.31
N GLY A 191 7.82 6.31 -6.15
CA GLY A 191 8.09 5.20 -5.23
C GLY A 191 7.83 3.83 -5.88
N VAL A 192 6.73 3.69 -6.61
CA VAL A 192 6.42 2.48 -7.39
C VAL A 192 7.45 2.26 -8.50
N ALA A 193 7.84 3.31 -9.23
CA ALA A 193 8.83 3.20 -10.30
C ALA A 193 10.18 2.69 -9.79
N ILE A 194 10.66 3.24 -8.68
CA ILE A 194 11.92 2.82 -8.07
C ILE A 194 11.78 1.40 -7.49
N GLY A 195 10.72 1.15 -6.71
CA GLY A 195 10.49 -0.16 -6.09
C GLY A 195 10.40 -1.30 -7.11
N ARG A 196 9.81 -1.06 -8.28
CA ARG A 196 9.76 -2.05 -9.37
C ARG A 196 11.12 -2.34 -10.01
N LEU A 197 12.04 -1.38 -10.01
CA LEU A 197 13.38 -1.55 -10.60
C LEU A 197 14.35 -2.21 -9.64
N ILE A 198 14.32 -1.84 -8.36
CA ILE A 198 15.32 -2.30 -7.39
C ILE A 198 14.77 -3.20 -6.28
N GLY A 199 13.45 -3.36 -6.18
CA GLY A 199 12.74 -4.01 -5.07
C GLY A 199 12.31 -3.01 -3.99
N PHE A 200 11.18 -3.28 -3.32
CA PHE A 200 10.68 -2.39 -2.25
C PHE A 200 11.51 -2.52 -0.97
N ASP A 201 12.14 -3.67 -0.70
CA ASP A 201 13.12 -3.85 0.36
C ASP A 201 14.31 -2.87 0.21
N ARG A 202 14.91 -2.82 -0.98
CA ARG A 202 16.03 -1.91 -1.24
C ARG A 202 15.60 -0.45 -1.21
N LEU A 203 14.43 -0.15 -1.75
CA LEU A 203 13.88 1.21 -1.69
C LEU A 203 13.76 1.65 -0.23
N TYR A 204 13.19 0.82 0.65
CA TYR A 204 13.08 1.10 2.07
C TYR A 204 14.46 1.36 2.71
N ARG A 205 15.47 0.52 2.46
CA ARG A 205 16.83 0.69 3.02
C ARG A 205 17.52 1.99 2.62
N ILE A 206 17.11 2.59 1.51
CA ILE A 206 17.68 3.86 1.00
C ILE A 206 16.91 5.08 1.54
N THR A 207 15.61 4.95 1.81
CA THR A 207 14.71 6.08 2.12
C THR A 207 14.13 6.04 3.54
N GLY A 208 14.32 4.95 4.28
CA GLY A 208 13.80 4.72 5.62
C GLY A 208 14.61 5.34 6.75
#